data_ab4151f85f30c6bf5f932dea28b06079
#
_entry.id   ab4151f85f30c6bf5f932dea28b06079
#
_cell.length_a   1.000
_cell.length_b   1.000
_cell.length_c   1.000
_cell.angle_alpha   90.00
_cell.angle_beta   90.00
_cell.angle_gamma   90.00
#
_symmetry.space_group_name_H-M   'P 1'
#
loop_
_entity.id
_entity.type
_entity.pdbx_description
1 polymer ?
#
loop_
_entity_poly.entity_id
_entity_poly.type
_entity_poly.pdbx_seq_one_letter_code
_entity_poly.pdbx_strand_id
1 'polypeptide(L)'
;RTHGAFDVRIECWLESQSMRDGGSGPSRLSSSSFRHSYWSVAQMVTHHAVGGCNLQPGDLLGTGTQSGPTPGEAAALIELSVGGQQPVALDNGETRTFLADGDTVIFKGWCEKPRFARIGFGEARGTVLPAR
;
A
#
# COMPACT_ATOMS: atom_id res chain seq x y z
N ARG A 1 12.71 19.80 10.47
CA ARG A 1 12.29 19.90 9.07
C ARG A 1 10.81 19.55 8.99
N THR A 2 9.95 20.53 8.75
CA THR A 2 8.56 20.32 8.39
C THR A 2 8.53 20.04 6.90
N HIS A 3 8.57 18.77 6.50
CA HIS A 3 8.66 18.41 5.09
C HIS A 3 7.34 18.44 4.34
N GLY A 4 6.24 18.86 4.97
CA GLY A 4 4.92 18.84 4.35
C GLY A 4 4.41 17.44 4.01
N ALA A 5 5.04 16.40 4.57
CA ALA A 5 4.53 15.03 4.49
C ALA A 5 3.45 14.82 5.56
N PHE A 6 2.37 14.15 5.18
CA PHE A 6 1.31 13.78 6.10
C PHE A 6 1.63 12.44 6.75
N ASP A 7 1.27 12.25 8.03
CA ASP A 7 1.36 10.94 8.68
C ASP A 7 0.11 10.12 8.36
N VAL A 8 0.09 9.58 7.14
CA VAL A 8 -0.92 8.63 6.69
C VAL A 8 -0.34 7.23 6.88
N ARG A 9 -0.93 6.45 7.78
CA ARG A 9 -0.64 5.03 7.92
C ARG A 9 -1.27 4.27 6.76
N ILE A 10 -0.51 3.33 6.20
CA ILE A 10 -0.95 2.51 5.08
C ILE A 10 -0.63 1.05 5.41
N GLU A 11 -1.62 0.18 5.29
CA GLU A 11 -1.43 -1.27 5.41
C GLU A 11 -1.85 -1.96 4.12
N CYS A 12 -1.09 -2.99 3.77
CA CYS A 12 -1.43 -3.92 2.71
C CYS A 12 -1.68 -5.31 3.31
N TRP A 13 -2.81 -5.90 2.94
CA TRP A 13 -3.24 -7.22 3.37
C TRP A 13 -3.50 -8.09 2.16
N LEU A 14 -3.30 -9.41 2.31
CA LEU A 14 -3.60 -10.41 1.29
C LEU A 14 -4.51 -11.48 1.87
N GLU A 15 -5.54 -11.82 1.14
CA GLU A 15 -6.46 -12.89 1.46
C GLU A 15 -6.51 -13.88 0.28
N SER A 16 -5.98 -15.07 0.47
CA SER A 16 -6.04 -16.12 -0.55
C SER A 16 -7.43 -16.76 -0.65
N GLN A 17 -7.67 -17.51 -1.73
CA GLN A 17 -8.92 -18.27 -1.85
C GLN A 17 -9.09 -19.25 -0.68
N SER A 18 -8.00 -19.95 -0.30
CA SER A 18 -8.08 -20.90 0.81
C SER A 18 -8.34 -20.24 2.17
N MET A 19 -7.86 -19.01 2.37
CA MET A 19 -8.19 -18.23 3.57
C MET A 19 -9.67 -17.91 3.63
N ARG A 20 -10.28 -17.49 2.51
CA ARG A 20 -11.72 -17.20 2.45
C ARG A 20 -12.55 -18.46 2.74
N ASP A 21 -12.19 -19.57 2.10
CA ASP A 21 -12.90 -20.85 2.24
C ASP A 21 -12.77 -21.42 3.66
N GLY A 22 -11.61 -21.23 4.29
CA GLY A 22 -11.32 -21.64 5.66
C GLY A 22 -11.73 -20.64 6.75
N GLY A 23 -12.13 -19.42 6.38
CA GLY A 23 -12.53 -18.38 7.33
C GLY A 23 -11.41 -17.84 8.22
N SER A 24 -10.13 -17.97 7.82
CA SER A 24 -8.97 -17.53 8.64
C SER A 24 -8.71 -16.03 8.57
N GLY A 25 -9.34 -15.33 7.63
CA GLY A 25 -9.12 -13.89 7.41
C GLY A 25 -7.80 -13.57 6.69
N PRO A 26 -7.59 -12.30 6.30
CA PRO A 26 -6.42 -11.89 5.55
C PRO A 26 -5.15 -11.77 6.39
N SER A 27 -3.99 -12.06 5.81
CA SER A 27 -2.65 -11.82 6.35
C SER A 27 -2.18 -10.40 6.04
N ARG A 28 -1.59 -9.71 7.03
CA ARG A 28 -0.96 -8.42 6.80
C ARG A 28 0.42 -8.60 6.19
N LEU A 29 0.61 -8.11 4.95
CA LEU A 29 1.89 -8.16 4.27
C LEU A 29 2.83 -7.05 4.72
N SER A 30 2.32 -5.82 4.88
CA SER A 30 3.15 -4.68 5.24
C SER A 30 2.35 -3.58 5.94
N SER A 31 3.09 -2.71 6.64
CA SER A 31 2.56 -1.48 7.24
C SER A 31 3.60 -0.37 7.12
N SER A 32 3.27 0.69 6.43
CA SER A 32 4.15 1.84 6.19
C SER A 32 3.47 3.18 6.52
N SER A 33 4.17 4.27 6.33
CA SER A 33 3.61 5.61 6.49
C SER A 33 4.11 6.54 5.40
N PHE A 34 3.20 7.35 4.87
CA PHE A 34 3.52 8.42 3.92
C PHE A 34 4.51 9.47 4.50
N ARG A 35 4.68 9.54 5.81
CA ARG A 35 5.69 10.41 6.45
C ARG A 35 7.12 10.11 6.00
N HIS A 36 7.38 8.89 5.48
CA HIS A 36 8.67 8.48 4.93
C HIS A 36 8.89 8.94 3.49
N SER A 37 7.87 9.52 2.85
CA SER A 37 8.00 10.07 1.50
C SER A 37 9.09 11.14 1.46
N TYR A 38 9.98 11.04 0.48
CA TYR A 38 11.03 12.04 0.24
C TYR A 38 10.43 13.34 -0.31
N TRP A 39 9.45 13.23 -1.20
CA TRP A 39 8.77 14.37 -1.82
C TRP A 39 7.42 14.63 -1.15
N SER A 40 7.16 15.89 -0.82
CA SER A 40 5.83 16.32 -0.35
C SER A 40 4.85 16.41 -1.52
N VAL A 41 3.55 16.36 -1.20
CA VAL A 41 2.48 16.55 -2.22
C VAL A 41 2.65 17.88 -2.96
N ALA A 42 2.99 18.96 -2.25
CA ALA A 42 3.21 20.28 -2.87
C ALA A 42 4.38 20.26 -3.87
N GLN A 43 5.47 19.56 -3.54
CA GLN A 43 6.61 19.41 -4.46
C GLN A 43 6.24 18.58 -5.69
N MET A 44 5.45 17.50 -5.53
CA MET A 44 4.98 16.69 -6.65
C MET A 44 4.08 17.50 -7.60
N VAL A 45 3.14 18.28 -7.06
CA VAL A 45 2.29 19.19 -7.85
C VAL A 45 3.14 20.23 -8.59
N THR A 46 4.10 20.85 -7.90
CA THR A 46 5.00 21.83 -8.51
C THR A 46 5.83 21.20 -9.63
N HIS A 47 6.37 20.00 -9.43
CA HIS A 47 7.14 19.28 -10.44
C HIS A 47 6.33 19.04 -11.71
N HIS A 48 5.10 18.57 -11.59
CA HIS A 48 4.21 18.37 -12.73
C HIS A 48 3.89 19.68 -13.46
N ALA A 49 3.55 20.73 -12.71
CA ALA A 49 3.21 22.04 -13.28
C ALA A 49 4.39 22.68 -14.03
N VAL A 50 5.59 22.65 -13.44
CA VAL A 50 6.82 23.19 -14.09
C VAL A 50 7.20 22.37 -15.33
N GLY A 51 6.94 21.06 -15.33
CA GLY A 51 7.15 20.18 -16.48
C GLY A 51 6.16 20.39 -17.63
N GLY A 52 5.23 21.35 -17.51
CA GLY A 52 4.27 21.70 -18.56
C GLY A 52 2.94 20.91 -18.50
N CYS A 53 2.71 20.11 -17.47
CA CYS A 53 1.42 19.46 -17.26
C CYS A 53 0.38 20.50 -16.82
N ASN A 54 -0.66 20.68 -17.63
CA ASN A 54 -1.78 21.57 -17.31
C ASN A 54 -2.77 20.87 -16.39
N LEU A 55 -2.46 20.82 -15.08
CA LEU A 55 -3.30 20.19 -14.07
C LEU A 55 -4.69 20.82 -14.02
N GLN A 56 -5.71 19.97 -13.98
CA GLN A 56 -7.11 20.35 -13.92
C GLN A 56 -7.77 19.84 -12.64
N PRO A 57 -8.84 20.50 -12.15
CA PRO A 57 -9.65 19.94 -11.08
C PRO A 57 -10.20 18.56 -11.46
N GLY A 58 -9.96 17.56 -10.61
CA GLY A 58 -10.33 16.17 -10.86
C GLY A 58 -9.20 15.27 -11.34
N ASP A 59 -8.01 15.82 -11.64
CA ASP A 59 -6.83 15.02 -11.95
C ASP A 59 -6.41 14.14 -10.77
N LEU A 60 -6.08 12.88 -11.07
CA LEU A 60 -5.57 11.92 -10.10
C LEU A 60 -4.03 11.91 -10.13
N LEU A 61 -3.42 12.18 -9.00
CA LEU A 61 -1.96 12.13 -8.83
C LEU A 61 -1.57 10.87 -8.04
N GLY A 62 -0.59 10.11 -8.56
CA GLY A 62 0.00 8.97 -7.88
C GLY A 62 1.35 9.35 -7.25
N THR A 63 1.54 9.01 -5.98
CA THR A 63 2.81 9.24 -5.26
C THR A 63 3.84 8.14 -5.50
N GLY A 64 3.45 7.04 -6.14
CA GLY A 64 4.25 5.83 -6.22
C GLY A 64 4.22 5.01 -4.93
N THR A 65 5.03 3.95 -4.90
CA THR A 65 5.14 3.02 -3.77
C THR A 65 5.65 3.74 -2.52
N GLN A 66 4.96 3.57 -1.39
CA GLN A 66 5.28 4.22 -0.12
C GLN A 66 5.95 3.24 0.84
N SER A 67 7.19 2.89 0.56
CA SER A 67 7.99 2.03 1.44
C SER A 67 8.65 2.83 2.56
N GLY A 68 8.75 2.21 3.74
CA GLY A 68 9.45 2.76 4.89
C GLY A 68 10.87 2.17 5.04
N PRO A 69 11.59 2.53 6.11
CA PRO A 69 13.01 2.19 6.28
C PRO A 69 13.28 0.75 6.72
N THR A 70 12.26 -0.01 7.10
CA THR A 70 12.43 -1.39 7.58
C THR A 70 11.78 -2.41 6.62
N PRO A 71 12.24 -3.68 6.61
CA PRO A 71 11.69 -4.69 5.69
C PRO A 71 10.16 -4.86 5.78
N GLY A 72 9.57 -4.78 6.96
CA GLY A 72 8.11 -4.88 7.17
C GLY A 72 7.32 -3.67 6.68
N GLU A 73 8.02 -2.62 6.23
CA GLU A 73 7.43 -1.40 5.68
C GLU A 73 7.58 -1.32 4.15
N ALA A 74 8.07 -2.38 3.49
CA ALA A 74 8.09 -2.46 2.04
C ALA A 74 6.65 -2.48 1.49
N ALA A 75 6.33 -1.59 0.58
CA ALA A 75 4.95 -1.35 0.15
C ALA A 75 4.55 -2.11 -1.12
N ALA A 76 5.43 -2.94 -1.66
CA ALA A 76 5.16 -3.80 -2.81
C ALA A 76 5.57 -5.25 -2.52
N LEU A 77 4.77 -6.22 -3.00
CA LEU A 77 5.08 -7.64 -2.85
C LEU A 77 6.43 -8.02 -3.49
N ILE A 78 6.78 -7.38 -4.61
CA ILE A 78 8.08 -7.57 -5.26
C ILE A 78 9.26 -7.13 -4.38
N GLU A 79 9.08 -6.11 -3.55
CA GLU A 79 10.10 -5.68 -2.58
C GLU A 79 10.17 -6.69 -1.42
N LEU A 80 9.03 -7.09 -0.86
CA LEU A 80 8.94 -8.08 0.22
C LEU A 80 9.55 -9.42 -0.18
N SER A 81 9.33 -9.84 -1.42
CA SER A 81 9.84 -11.11 -1.96
C SER A 81 11.25 -11.00 -2.57
N VAL A 82 11.90 -9.83 -2.46
CA VAL A 82 13.24 -9.58 -3.04
C VAL A 82 13.27 -9.98 -4.52
N GLY A 83 12.36 -9.41 -5.31
CA GLY A 83 12.24 -9.74 -6.74
C GLY A 83 11.76 -11.17 -7.01
N GLY A 84 11.01 -11.77 -6.11
CA GLY A 84 10.50 -13.14 -6.22
C GLY A 84 11.48 -14.22 -5.73
N GLN A 85 12.63 -13.84 -5.16
CA GLN A 85 13.65 -14.79 -4.70
C GLN A 85 13.34 -15.36 -3.30
N GLN A 86 12.60 -14.62 -2.49
CA GLN A 86 12.26 -15.00 -1.12
C GLN A 86 10.74 -15.04 -0.95
N PRO A 87 10.14 -16.22 -0.79
CA PRO A 87 8.69 -16.30 -0.55
C PRO A 87 8.29 -15.64 0.76
N VAL A 88 7.20 -14.85 0.70
CA VAL A 88 6.57 -14.22 1.86
C VAL A 88 5.57 -15.20 2.46
N ALA A 89 5.73 -15.54 3.74
CA ALA A 89 4.82 -16.43 4.46
C ALA A 89 3.51 -15.70 4.81
N LEU A 90 2.38 -16.40 4.65
CA LEU A 90 1.06 -15.97 5.06
C LEU A 90 0.65 -16.69 6.36
N ASP A 91 -0.32 -16.12 7.10
CA ASP A 91 -0.71 -16.61 8.42
C ASP A 91 -1.35 -18.02 8.39
N ASN A 92 -1.86 -18.46 7.24
CA ASN A 92 -2.40 -19.81 7.03
C ASN A 92 -1.35 -20.83 6.57
N GLY A 93 -0.07 -20.47 6.51
CA GLY A 93 1.04 -21.33 6.07
C GLY A 93 1.29 -21.34 4.57
N GLU A 94 0.48 -20.69 3.75
CA GLU A 94 0.78 -20.47 2.34
C GLU A 94 1.95 -19.49 2.18
N THR A 95 2.53 -19.44 0.99
CA THR A 95 3.58 -18.46 0.65
C THR A 95 3.26 -17.76 -0.67
N ARG A 96 3.76 -16.53 -0.83
CA ARG A 96 3.65 -15.77 -2.08
C ARG A 96 4.96 -15.09 -2.43
N THR A 97 5.35 -15.20 -3.69
CA THR A 97 6.35 -14.32 -4.31
C THR A 97 5.70 -13.27 -5.19
N PHE A 98 4.63 -13.65 -5.84
CA PHE A 98 3.74 -12.83 -6.66
C PHE A 98 2.28 -13.18 -6.32
N LEU A 99 1.34 -12.34 -6.73
CA LEU A 99 -0.07 -12.63 -6.58
C LEU A 99 -0.46 -13.83 -7.45
N ALA A 100 -1.32 -14.67 -6.92
CA ALA A 100 -1.93 -15.80 -7.62
C ALA A 100 -3.40 -15.51 -7.96
N ASP A 101 -3.96 -16.26 -8.91
CA ASP A 101 -5.39 -16.23 -9.19
C ASP A 101 -6.19 -16.55 -7.92
N GLY A 102 -7.20 -15.75 -7.67
CA GLY A 102 -8.02 -15.83 -6.47
C GLY A 102 -7.48 -15.04 -5.27
N ASP A 103 -6.25 -14.51 -5.31
CA ASP A 103 -5.77 -13.63 -4.25
C ASP A 103 -6.49 -12.29 -4.27
N THR A 104 -6.87 -11.83 -3.08
CA THR A 104 -7.46 -10.51 -2.86
C THR A 104 -6.48 -9.63 -2.12
N VAL A 105 -6.13 -8.48 -2.71
CA VAL A 105 -5.32 -7.45 -2.06
C VAL A 105 -6.25 -6.43 -1.43
N ILE A 106 -5.94 -6.03 -0.20
CA ILE A 106 -6.72 -5.08 0.57
C ILE A 106 -5.79 -4.00 1.09
N PHE A 107 -6.06 -2.76 0.72
CA PHE A 107 -5.36 -1.59 1.26
C PHE A 107 -6.24 -0.89 2.29
N LYS A 108 -5.61 -0.50 3.40
CA LYS A 108 -6.24 0.31 4.46
C LYS A 108 -5.37 1.51 4.72
N GLY A 109 -6.00 2.66 4.94
CA GLY A 109 -5.28 3.89 5.26
C GLY A 109 -5.98 4.68 6.36
N TRP A 110 -5.19 5.36 7.18
CA TRP A 110 -5.73 6.25 8.21
C TRP A 110 -4.70 7.28 8.69
N CYS A 111 -5.21 8.36 9.27
CA CYS A 111 -4.43 9.33 10.04
C CYS A 111 -4.82 9.23 11.51
N GLU A 112 -3.82 9.29 12.39
CA GLU A 112 -4.02 9.23 13.83
C GLU A 112 -3.05 10.18 14.54
N LYS A 113 -3.57 10.92 15.52
CA LYS A 113 -2.77 11.80 16.36
C LYS A 113 -3.37 11.82 17.78
N PRO A 114 -2.54 11.81 18.84
CA PRO A 114 -3.03 11.91 20.22
C PRO A 114 -3.99 13.10 20.39
N ARG A 115 -5.10 12.88 21.07
CA ARG A 115 -6.16 13.85 21.36
C ARG A 115 -7.02 14.28 20.15
N PHE A 116 -6.87 13.66 19.00
CA PHE A 116 -7.73 13.88 17.83
C PHE A 116 -8.45 12.60 17.44
N ALA A 117 -9.62 12.73 16.85
CA ALA A 117 -10.33 11.59 16.29
C ALA A 117 -9.49 10.97 15.14
N ARG A 118 -9.43 9.64 15.10
CA ARG A 118 -8.83 8.90 13.97
C ARG A 118 -9.66 9.14 12.70
N ILE A 119 -8.98 9.42 11.60
CA ILE A 119 -9.58 9.57 10.28
C ILE A 119 -9.21 8.35 9.45
N GLY A 120 -10.21 7.55 9.05
CA GLY A 120 -10.03 6.40 8.17
C GLY A 120 -10.38 6.74 6.73
N PHE A 121 -9.69 6.12 5.78
CA PHE A 121 -9.96 6.25 4.33
C PHE A 121 -10.79 5.08 3.77
N GLY A 122 -11.25 4.17 4.63
CA GLY A 122 -11.93 2.95 4.20
C GLY A 122 -10.96 1.88 3.71
N GLU A 123 -11.45 0.99 2.85
CA GLU A 123 -10.67 -0.08 2.23
C GLU A 123 -10.74 0.02 0.70
N ALA A 124 -9.59 -0.19 0.05
CA ALA A 124 -9.53 -0.49 -1.38
C ALA A 124 -9.24 -1.99 -1.52
N ARG A 125 -10.12 -2.74 -2.20
CA ARG A 125 -10.07 -4.19 -2.32
C ARG A 125 -10.16 -4.61 -3.79
N GLY A 126 -9.28 -5.51 -4.22
CA GLY A 126 -9.31 -6.09 -5.57
C GLY A 126 -8.87 -7.54 -5.56
N THR A 127 -9.52 -8.38 -6.36
CA THR A 127 -9.21 -9.81 -6.49
C THR A 127 -8.63 -10.09 -7.87
N VAL A 128 -7.53 -10.84 -7.92
CA VAL A 128 -6.93 -11.34 -9.17
C VAL A 128 -7.83 -12.46 -9.71
N LEU A 129 -8.27 -12.28 -10.94
CA LEU A 129 -9.09 -13.29 -11.63
C LEU A 129 -8.23 -14.11 -12.60
N PRO A 130 -8.59 -15.37 -12.88
CA PRO A 130 -7.92 -16.16 -13.90
C PRO A 130 -7.92 -15.46 -15.26
N ALA A 131 -6.87 -15.66 -16.03
CA ALA A 131 -6.80 -15.18 -17.41
C ALA A 131 -7.95 -15.77 -18.24
N ARG A 132 -8.52 -14.95 -19.14
CA ARG A 132 -9.57 -15.36 -20.07
C ARG A 132 -8.96 -15.83 -21.39
#